data_a5c4e56b7a7c0ca7d2c67628aadef758
#
_entry.id   a5c4e56b7a7c0ca7d2c67628aadef758
#
_cell.length_a   1.000
_cell.length_b   1.000
_cell.length_c   1.000
_cell.angle_alpha   90.00
_cell.angle_beta   90.00
_cell.angle_gamma   90.00
#
_symmetry.space_group_name_H-M   'P 1'
#
loop_
_entity.id
_entity.type
_entity.pdbx_description
1 polymer ?
#
loop_
_entity_poly.entity_id
_entity_poly.type
_entity_poly.pdbx_seq_one_letter_code
_entity_poly.pdbx_strand_id
1 'polypeptide(L)'
;MSAVQAAAAIRAGECTSEELVQACLDRIDSLEDRLGAWAHLDPEHALQQARDADLYRRSGASLGPLHGVPIGVKDIFDTKDMPTEDGTVLHAGRTPAFDATAVAFLREAGAIIMGKTVTTELAVYAPGKTTNPHDA
;
A
#
# COMPACT_ATOMS: atom_id res chain seq x y z
N MET A 1 -0.17 11.84 11.25
CA MET A 1 0.13 12.65 10.05
C MET A 1 -0.85 12.25 8.95
N SER A 2 -1.45 13.20 8.23
CA SER A 2 -2.32 12.89 7.08
C SER A 2 -1.48 12.64 5.83
N ALA A 3 -2.07 12.02 4.77
CA ALA A 3 -1.37 11.79 3.49
C ALA A 3 -0.84 13.11 2.87
N VAL A 4 -1.60 14.20 3.00
CA VAL A 4 -1.19 15.53 2.51
C VAL A 4 0.03 16.06 3.29
N GLN A 5 0.03 15.90 4.61
CA GLN A 5 1.17 16.27 5.45
C GLN A 5 2.41 15.42 5.14
N ALA A 6 2.22 14.10 4.93
CA ALA A 6 3.29 13.20 4.55
C ALA A 6 3.93 13.60 3.21
N ALA A 7 3.12 13.81 2.17
CA ALA A 7 3.61 14.26 0.87
C ALA A 7 4.36 15.59 0.95
N ALA A 8 3.87 16.53 1.78
CA ALA A 8 4.53 17.82 1.99
C ALA A 8 5.89 17.67 2.69
N ALA A 9 5.96 16.86 3.77
CA ALA A 9 7.17 16.61 4.53
C ALA A 9 8.24 15.90 3.67
N ILE A 10 7.85 14.88 2.88
CA ILE A 10 8.77 14.20 1.97
C ILE A 10 9.29 15.19 0.91
N ARG A 11 8.42 16.01 0.32
CA ARG A 11 8.83 17.02 -0.66
C ARG A 11 9.80 18.05 -0.08
N ALA A 12 9.58 18.47 1.16
CA ALA A 12 10.46 19.40 1.88
C ALA A 12 11.78 18.75 2.34
N GLY A 13 11.87 17.41 2.32
CA GLY A 13 13.03 16.67 2.85
C GLY A 13 13.06 16.59 4.36
N GLU A 14 11.95 16.85 5.04
CA GLU A 14 11.79 16.76 6.49
C GLU A 14 11.71 15.30 6.97
N CYS A 15 11.27 14.38 6.09
CA CYS A 15 11.40 12.94 6.26
C CYS A 15 11.63 12.27 4.90
N THR A 16 12.13 11.04 4.91
CA THR A 16 12.26 10.23 3.71
C THR A 16 11.04 9.33 3.52
N SER A 17 10.83 8.87 2.27
CA SER A 17 9.81 7.86 1.97
C SER A 17 10.12 6.55 2.71
N GLU A 18 11.39 6.17 2.80
CA GLU A 18 11.84 4.96 3.50
C GLU A 18 11.52 5.02 5.00
N GLU A 19 11.79 6.15 5.68
CA GLU A 19 11.43 6.35 7.09
C GLU A 19 9.93 6.23 7.32
N LEU A 20 9.11 6.81 6.43
CA LEU A 20 7.67 6.75 6.55
C LEU A 20 7.12 5.34 6.33
N VAL A 21 7.62 4.64 5.30
CA VAL A 21 7.21 3.24 5.02
C VAL A 21 7.63 2.33 6.17
N GLN A 22 8.86 2.48 6.69
CA GLN A 22 9.32 1.70 7.84
C GLN A 22 8.42 1.92 9.07
N ALA A 23 8.09 3.17 9.40
CA ALA A 23 7.19 3.48 10.50
C ALA A 23 5.78 2.87 10.32
N CYS A 24 5.29 2.81 9.08
CA CYS A 24 4.04 2.10 8.78
C CYS A 24 4.17 0.59 8.96
N LEU A 25 5.26 -0.02 8.50
CA LEU A 25 5.53 -1.45 8.67
C LEU A 25 5.65 -1.83 10.15
N ASP A 26 6.37 -1.06 10.96
CA ASP A 26 6.48 -1.28 12.41
C ASP A 26 5.10 -1.22 13.09
N ARG A 27 4.25 -0.29 12.64
CA ARG A 27 2.89 -0.18 13.14
C ARG A 27 2.02 -1.37 12.73
N ILE A 28 2.14 -1.83 11.48
CA ILE A 28 1.45 -3.02 10.99
C ILE A 28 1.88 -4.23 11.81
N ASP A 29 3.18 -4.47 11.95
CA ASP A 29 3.72 -5.59 12.72
C ASP A 29 3.14 -5.65 14.16
N SER A 30 3.01 -4.49 14.79
CA SER A 30 2.46 -4.40 16.16
C SER A 30 0.96 -4.67 16.28
N LEU A 31 0.21 -4.68 15.18
CA LEU A 31 -1.26 -4.73 15.20
C LEU A 31 -1.87 -5.84 14.36
N GLU A 32 -1.16 -6.36 13.35
CA GLU A 32 -1.75 -7.21 12.32
C GLU A 32 -2.30 -8.53 12.88
N ASP A 33 -1.62 -9.13 13.86
CA ASP A 33 -2.09 -10.36 14.54
C ASP A 33 -3.49 -10.18 15.14
N ARG A 34 -3.81 -8.97 15.58
CA ARG A 34 -5.10 -8.63 16.16
C ARG A 34 -6.12 -8.17 15.12
N LEU A 35 -5.67 -7.40 14.13
CA LEU A 35 -6.56 -6.74 13.18
C LEU A 35 -6.86 -7.58 11.95
N GLY A 36 -5.89 -8.31 11.42
CA GLY A 36 -6.02 -9.08 10.19
C GLY A 36 -6.39 -8.20 8.99
N ALA A 37 -5.75 -7.03 8.84
CA ALA A 37 -6.13 -6.04 7.83
C ALA A 37 -5.51 -6.29 6.46
N TRP A 38 -4.41 -7.05 6.40
CA TRP A 38 -3.67 -7.30 5.15
C TRP A 38 -3.98 -8.68 4.58
N ALA A 39 -4.33 -8.72 3.30
CA ALA A 39 -4.44 -9.94 2.50
C ALA A 39 -3.06 -10.35 1.97
N HIS A 40 -2.27 -9.35 1.55
CA HIS A 40 -0.89 -9.52 1.12
C HIS A 40 -0.07 -8.29 1.53
N LEU A 41 1.10 -8.51 2.09
CA LEU A 41 2.07 -7.47 2.45
C LEU A 41 3.47 -7.99 2.12
N ASP A 42 4.25 -7.19 1.40
CA ASP A 42 5.66 -7.46 1.12
C ASP A 42 6.50 -6.28 1.62
N PRO A 43 7.04 -6.36 2.85
CA PRO A 43 7.82 -5.28 3.45
C PRO A 43 9.04 -4.88 2.63
N GLU A 44 9.76 -5.85 2.06
CA GLU A 44 10.98 -5.56 1.29
C GLU A 44 10.64 -4.85 -0.02
N HIS A 45 9.60 -5.30 -0.72
CA HIS A 45 9.12 -4.64 -1.93
C HIS A 45 8.65 -3.21 -1.64
N ALA A 46 7.95 -2.98 -0.53
CA ALA A 46 7.52 -1.64 -0.12
C ALA A 46 8.72 -0.73 0.19
N LEU A 47 9.70 -1.22 0.92
CA LEU A 47 10.92 -0.47 1.23
C LEU A 47 11.76 -0.19 -0.01
N GLN A 48 11.83 -1.12 -0.96
CA GLN A 48 12.52 -0.87 -2.22
C GLN A 48 11.87 0.27 -3.01
N GLN A 49 10.54 0.27 -3.14
CA GLN A 49 9.81 1.37 -3.77
C GLN A 49 10.09 2.71 -3.04
N ALA A 50 10.19 2.70 -1.72
CA ALA A 50 10.48 3.89 -0.92
C ALA A 50 11.90 4.43 -1.18
N ARG A 51 12.90 3.56 -1.21
CA ARG A 51 14.27 3.91 -1.56
C ARG A 51 14.37 4.51 -2.98
N ASP A 52 13.67 3.92 -3.93
CA ASP A 52 13.62 4.42 -5.32
C ASP A 52 12.94 5.81 -5.39
N ALA A 53 11.87 6.02 -4.62
CA ALA A 53 11.21 7.32 -4.51
C ALA A 53 12.16 8.38 -3.91
N ASP A 54 12.93 8.03 -2.89
CA ASP A 54 13.92 8.95 -2.30
C ASP A 54 15.07 9.29 -3.25
N LEU A 55 15.51 8.31 -4.05
CA LEU A 55 16.50 8.55 -5.12
C LEU A 55 15.93 9.50 -6.18
N TYR A 56 14.68 9.27 -6.60
CA TYR A 56 14.00 10.11 -7.57
C TYR A 56 13.86 11.56 -7.06
N ARG A 57 13.45 11.75 -5.79
CA ARG A 57 13.40 13.07 -5.17
C ARG A 57 14.75 13.79 -5.19
N ARG A 58 15.82 13.09 -4.83
CA ARG A 58 17.19 13.64 -4.82
C ARG A 58 17.70 14.01 -6.21
N SER A 59 17.16 13.44 -7.27
CA SER A 59 17.52 13.81 -8.65
C SER A 59 17.03 15.21 -9.07
N GLY A 60 16.15 15.84 -8.27
CA GLY A 60 15.55 17.15 -8.59
C GLY A 60 14.42 17.07 -9.62
N ALA A 61 13.95 15.87 -9.97
CA ALA A 61 12.84 15.67 -10.88
C ALA A 61 11.51 16.17 -10.27
N SER A 62 10.54 16.46 -11.12
CA SER A 62 9.20 16.90 -10.69
C SER A 62 8.48 15.78 -9.96
N LEU A 63 8.03 16.04 -8.73
CA LEU A 63 7.36 15.08 -7.88
C LEU A 63 5.84 15.08 -8.09
N GLY A 64 5.25 13.89 -8.19
CA GLY A 64 3.80 13.71 -8.19
C GLY A 64 3.16 14.10 -6.85
N PRO A 65 1.84 14.34 -6.81
CA PRO A 65 1.15 14.81 -5.61
C PRO A 65 1.19 13.84 -4.42
N LEU A 66 1.38 12.53 -4.67
CA LEU A 66 1.46 11.49 -3.66
C LEU A 66 2.87 10.89 -3.55
N HIS A 67 3.89 11.60 -4.04
CA HIS A 67 5.24 11.07 -4.09
C HIS A 67 5.72 10.56 -2.73
N GLY A 68 6.10 9.27 -2.68
CA GLY A 68 6.63 8.62 -1.49
C GLY A 68 5.60 8.26 -0.41
N VAL A 69 4.32 8.52 -0.65
CA VAL A 69 3.27 8.23 0.34
C VAL A 69 2.85 6.75 0.26
N PRO A 70 2.95 5.98 1.37
CA PRO A 70 2.52 4.59 1.42
C PRO A 70 1.01 4.45 1.39
N ILE A 71 0.52 3.49 0.58
CA ILE A 71 -0.90 3.21 0.39
C ILE A 71 -1.14 1.70 0.42
N GLY A 72 -2.16 1.27 1.17
CA GLY A 72 -2.75 -0.06 1.06
C GLY A 72 -3.87 -0.04 0.02
N VAL A 73 -3.89 -1.04 -0.87
CA VAL A 73 -4.89 -1.19 -1.93
C VAL A 73 -5.80 -2.35 -1.61
N LYS A 74 -7.12 -2.13 -1.62
CA LYS A 74 -8.09 -3.20 -1.38
C LYS A 74 -7.89 -4.35 -2.36
N ASP A 75 -7.98 -5.59 -1.88
CA ASP A 75 -7.72 -6.80 -2.66
C ASP A 75 -8.85 -7.17 -3.64
N ILE A 76 -9.44 -6.16 -4.25
CA ILE A 76 -10.35 -6.21 -5.39
C ILE A 76 -9.78 -5.42 -6.58
N PHE A 77 -8.76 -4.60 -6.36
CA PHE A 77 -8.09 -3.85 -7.42
C PHE A 77 -6.86 -4.62 -7.89
N ASP A 78 -6.80 -4.88 -9.17
CA ASP A 78 -5.67 -5.56 -9.80
C ASP A 78 -4.37 -4.78 -9.60
N THR A 79 -3.33 -5.51 -9.17
CA THR A 79 -1.95 -5.04 -9.06
C THR A 79 -1.04 -6.01 -9.79
N LYS A 80 -0.24 -5.52 -10.73
CA LYS A 80 0.61 -6.35 -11.60
C LYS A 80 1.79 -7.05 -10.89
N ASP A 81 2.12 -6.58 -9.70
CA ASP A 81 3.29 -7.00 -8.92
C ASP A 81 2.91 -7.71 -7.61
N MET A 82 1.62 -7.90 -7.35
CA MET A 82 1.13 -8.55 -6.13
C MET A 82 -0.08 -9.43 -6.45
N PRO A 83 -0.37 -10.46 -5.64
CA PRO A 83 -1.60 -11.22 -5.76
C PRO A 83 -2.83 -10.33 -5.66
N THR A 84 -3.87 -10.65 -6.41
CA THR A 84 -5.22 -10.09 -6.29
C THR A 84 -6.20 -11.25 -6.32
N GLU A 85 -6.69 -11.63 -5.15
CA GLU A 85 -7.46 -12.85 -4.94
C GLU A 85 -8.95 -12.59 -4.69
N ASP A 86 -9.35 -11.31 -4.64
CA ASP A 86 -10.74 -10.86 -4.47
C ASP A 86 -11.44 -11.43 -3.21
N GLY A 87 -10.64 -11.85 -2.21
CA GLY A 87 -11.14 -12.47 -0.99
C GLY A 87 -11.81 -13.84 -1.20
N THR A 88 -11.54 -14.52 -2.31
CA THR A 88 -12.16 -15.81 -2.65
C THR A 88 -11.12 -16.87 -3.00
N VAL A 89 -11.38 -18.11 -2.59
CA VAL A 89 -10.55 -19.27 -2.94
C VAL A 89 -10.52 -19.56 -4.45
N LEU A 90 -11.50 -19.06 -5.19
CA LEU A 90 -11.57 -19.25 -6.64
C LEU A 90 -10.43 -18.53 -7.38
N HIS A 91 -9.90 -17.46 -6.79
CA HIS A 91 -8.81 -16.66 -7.37
C HIS A 91 -7.48 -16.84 -6.63
N ALA A 92 -7.36 -17.87 -5.80
CA ALA A 92 -6.15 -18.13 -5.04
C ALA A 92 -4.89 -18.19 -5.95
N GLY A 93 -3.88 -17.41 -5.63
CA GLY A 93 -2.62 -17.30 -6.37
C GLY A 93 -2.71 -16.46 -7.66
N ARG A 94 -3.85 -15.84 -7.96
CA ARG A 94 -4.00 -14.98 -9.14
C ARG A 94 -3.14 -13.72 -9.01
N THR A 95 -2.20 -13.52 -9.92
CA THR A 95 -1.46 -12.27 -10.07
C THR A 95 -1.82 -11.66 -11.43
N PRO A 96 -2.44 -10.47 -11.46
CA PRO A 96 -2.83 -9.80 -12.70
C PRO A 96 -1.62 -9.39 -13.55
N ALA A 97 -1.79 -9.35 -14.88
CA ALA A 97 -0.75 -8.88 -15.80
C ALA A 97 -0.61 -7.34 -15.81
N PHE A 98 -1.65 -6.62 -15.37
CA PHE A 98 -1.72 -5.16 -15.41
C PHE A 98 -2.33 -4.62 -14.12
N ASP A 99 -1.95 -3.38 -13.79
CA ASP A 99 -2.63 -2.62 -12.72
C ASP A 99 -4.04 -2.21 -13.16
N ALA A 100 -4.99 -2.23 -12.24
CA ALA A 100 -6.26 -1.52 -12.42
C ALA A 100 -5.98 -0.03 -12.65
N THR A 101 -6.84 0.65 -13.43
CA THR A 101 -6.66 2.07 -13.79
C THR A 101 -6.44 2.96 -12.55
N ALA A 102 -7.19 2.72 -11.47
CA ALA A 102 -7.02 3.46 -10.23
C ALA A 102 -5.62 3.27 -9.60
N VAL A 103 -5.09 2.04 -9.63
CA VAL A 103 -3.74 1.72 -9.13
C VAL A 103 -2.68 2.37 -10.00
N ALA A 104 -2.83 2.31 -11.32
CA ALA A 104 -1.92 2.98 -12.25
C ALA A 104 -1.83 4.49 -11.97
N PHE A 105 -2.96 5.17 -11.76
CA PHE A 105 -2.98 6.59 -11.41
C PHE A 105 -2.35 6.89 -10.05
N LEU A 106 -2.50 6.00 -9.06
CA LEU A 106 -1.80 6.16 -7.78
C LEU A 106 -0.28 6.06 -7.94
N ARG A 107 0.20 5.11 -8.73
CA ARG A 107 1.63 4.99 -9.04
C ARG A 107 2.16 6.17 -9.85
N GLU A 108 1.41 6.65 -10.84
CA GLU A 108 1.77 7.87 -11.60
C GLU A 108 1.84 9.10 -10.70
N ALA A 109 0.97 9.18 -9.69
CA ALA A 109 1.03 10.23 -8.67
C ALA A 109 2.23 10.08 -7.70
N GLY A 110 2.99 8.98 -7.80
CA GLY A 110 4.18 8.68 -7.01
C GLY A 110 3.91 7.95 -5.69
N ALA A 111 2.71 7.38 -5.50
CA ALA A 111 2.38 6.60 -4.31
C ALA A 111 3.14 5.27 -4.27
N ILE A 112 3.45 4.81 -3.07
CA ILE A 112 4.06 3.50 -2.80
C ILE A 112 2.95 2.52 -2.45
N ILE A 113 2.76 1.48 -3.26
CA ILE A 113 1.79 0.43 -2.96
C ILE A 113 2.46 -0.58 -2.03
N MET A 114 2.08 -0.55 -0.75
CA MET A 114 2.66 -1.43 0.27
C MET A 114 2.16 -2.86 0.18
N GLY A 115 0.90 -3.05 -0.23
CA GLY A 115 0.26 -4.35 -0.22
C GLY A 115 -1.24 -4.27 -0.48
N LYS A 116 -1.91 -5.40 -0.30
CA LYS A 116 -3.34 -5.59 -0.50
C LYS A 116 -4.05 -5.69 0.85
N THR A 117 -5.07 -4.86 1.04
CA THR A 117 -5.92 -4.94 2.23
C THR A 117 -7.09 -5.87 2.01
N VAL A 118 -7.52 -6.52 3.10
CA VAL A 118 -8.61 -7.50 3.08
C VAL A 118 -9.89 -6.91 2.47
N THR A 119 -10.54 -7.71 1.65
CA THR A 119 -11.89 -7.45 1.13
C THR A 119 -12.87 -8.49 1.65
N THR A 120 -14.17 -8.20 1.62
CA THR A 120 -15.20 -9.23 1.65
C THR A 120 -15.10 -10.05 0.36
N GLU A 121 -15.54 -11.30 0.36
CA GLU A 121 -15.50 -12.13 -0.83
C GLU A 121 -16.20 -11.42 -2.01
N LEU A 122 -15.46 -11.28 -3.13
CA LEU A 122 -15.88 -10.55 -4.33
C LEU A 122 -16.45 -9.14 -4.04
N ALA A 123 -15.99 -8.51 -2.96
CA ALA A 123 -16.41 -7.20 -2.47
C ALA A 123 -17.87 -7.09 -1.97
N VAL A 124 -18.63 -8.18 -1.93
CA VAL A 124 -20.09 -8.19 -1.62
C VAL A 124 -20.52 -9.31 -0.70
N TYR A 125 -19.84 -10.47 -0.73
CA TYR A 125 -20.30 -11.69 -0.03
C TYR A 125 -19.72 -11.82 1.38
N ALA A 126 -19.19 -12.98 1.72
CA ALA A 126 -18.72 -13.30 3.06
C ALA A 126 -17.73 -12.28 3.59
N PRO A 127 -17.81 -11.90 4.90
CA PRO A 127 -16.87 -10.97 5.49
C PRO A 127 -15.46 -11.55 5.51
N GLY A 128 -14.45 -10.67 5.43
CA GLY A 128 -13.05 -11.05 5.59
C GLY A 128 -12.68 -11.21 7.08
N LYS A 129 -11.40 -11.51 7.32
CA LYS A 129 -10.83 -11.76 8.67
C LYS A 129 -10.62 -10.49 9.51
N THR A 130 -10.77 -9.31 8.92
CA THR A 130 -10.45 -8.04 9.58
C THR A 130 -11.39 -7.73 10.73
N THR A 131 -10.82 -7.35 11.89
CA THR A 131 -11.56 -6.95 13.09
C THR A 131 -11.53 -5.43 13.29
N ASN A 132 -12.53 -4.90 14.02
CA ASN A 132 -12.54 -3.49 14.36
C ASN A 132 -11.52 -3.21 15.48
N PRO A 133 -10.56 -2.27 15.31
CA PRO A 133 -9.54 -1.98 16.33
C PRO A 133 -10.10 -1.43 17.65
N HIS A 134 -11.31 -0.90 17.64
CA HIS A 134 -11.96 -0.28 18.80
C HIS A 134 -12.97 -1.22 19.51
N ASP A 135 -13.22 -2.40 18.94
CA ASP A 135 -14.25 -3.33 19.42
C ASP A 135 -13.72 -4.77 19.29
N ALA A 136 -12.60 -5.06 19.96
CA ALA A 136 -11.92 -6.34 19.97
C ALA A 136 -11.94 -7.01 21.35
#